data_37fd5c3fb7b23d8ec20454e2a3096f6f
#
_entry.id   37fd5c3fb7b23d8ec20454e2a3096f6f
#
_cell.length_a   1.000
_cell.length_b   1.000
_cell.length_c   1.000
_cell.angle_alpha   90.00
_cell.angle_beta   90.00
_cell.angle_gamma   90.00
#
_symmetry.space_group_name_H-M   'P 1'
#
loop_
_entity.id
_entity.type
_entity.pdbx_description
1 polymer ?
#
loop_
_entity_poly.entity_id
_entity_poly.type
_entity_poly.pdbx_seq_one_letter_code
_entity_poly.pdbx_strand_id
1 'polypeptide(L)'
;MTVSPANASKGANVTVTVKPNEGYELGSLAVKDASGDLLPLTDLGNGKYSFVMPDGKVSVEAEFVKTAATSFADVPANAYFADAVKWAVDKGITNGLSDTMFGPYESCTCAQIVTFLWRAAGSPEPKTVSSFSDVPASAYYAKAVAWAVENGITDGMTETTFAPDATCTRGQSVTFLHRALKGTASGSANFTDVKPDAFYADAVNWAVANDVTNGTSATTFSPNADCTRAEIVTFLYRAYQGK
;
A
#
# COMPACT_ATOMS: atom_id res chain seq x y z
N MET A 1 -20.59 -16.89 -12.17
CA MET A 1 -21.50 -15.79 -12.59
C MET A 1 -22.89 -16.35 -12.86
N THR A 2 -23.93 -15.68 -12.40
CA THR A 2 -25.35 -16.03 -12.66
C THR A 2 -26.13 -14.77 -13.05
N VAL A 3 -27.15 -14.95 -13.92
CA VAL A 3 -28.02 -13.88 -14.37
C VAL A 3 -29.47 -14.23 -14.00
N SER A 4 -30.17 -13.33 -13.35
CA SER A 4 -31.55 -13.57 -12.86
C SER A 4 -32.44 -12.34 -13.05
N PRO A 5 -33.61 -12.48 -13.68
CA PRO A 5 -34.08 -13.69 -14.36
C PRO A 5 -33.31 -13.99 -15.66
N ALA A 6 -33.20 -15.25 -16.06
CA ALA A 6 -32.52 -15.65 -17.28
C ALA A 6 -33.28 -15.24 -18.56
N ASN A 7 -34.60 -15.06 -18.43
CA ASN A 7 -35.47 -14.49 -19.45
C ASN A 7 -36.22 -13.31 -18.84
N ALA A 8 -36.13 -12.15 -19.48
CA ALA A 8 -36.72 -10.92 -18.99
C ALA A 8 -37.39 -10.16 -20.16
N SER A 9 -38.52 -9.52 -19.88
CA SER A 9 -39.17 -8.63 -20.83
C SER A 9 -38.44 -7.28 -20.87
N LYS A 10 -38.57 -6.56 -21.99
CA LYS A 10 -38.08 -5.19 -22.13
C LYS A 10 -38.53 -4.32 -20.93
N GLY A 11 -37.58 -3.58 -20.37
CA GLY A 11 -37.80 -2.70 -19.22
C GLY A 11 -37.70 -3.38 -17.85
N ALA A 12 -37.57 -4.70 -17.78
CA ALA A 12 -37.39 -5.40 -16.52
C ALA A 12 -35.95 -5.24 -15.99
N ASN A 13 -35.81 -5.18 -14.68
CA ASN A 13 -34.50 -5.21 -14.03
C ASN A 13 -33.96 -6.64 -14.02
N VAL A 14 -32.74 -6.80 -14.49
CA VAL A 14 -31.99 -8.05 -14.48
C VAL A 14 -30.77 -7.91 -13.57
N THR A 15 -30.56 -8.88 -12.70
CA THR A 15 -29.43 -8.89 -11.79
C THR A 15 -28.37 -9.88 -12.26
N VAL A 16 -27.14 -9.42 -12.38
CA VAL A 16 -25.94 -10.24 -12.58
C VAL A 16 -25.28 -10.43 -11.23
N THR A 17 -25.12 -11.66 -10.79
CA THR A 17 -24.34 -12.00 -9.60
C THR A 17 -23.01 -12.59 -10.01
N VAL A 18 -21.95 -11.92 -9.64
CA VAL A 18 -20.57 -12.32 -9.89
C VAL A 18 -19.99 -12.90 -8.61
N LYS A 19 -19.47 -14.11 -8.69
CA LYS A 19 -18.76 -14.76 -7.59
C LYS A 19 -17.44 -15.28 -8.17
N PRO A 20 -16.34 -14.54 -8.02
CA PRO A 20 -15.02 -15.01 -8.42
C PRO A 20 -14.65 -16.29 -7.69
N ASN A 21 -13.83 -17.12 -8.31
CA ASN A 21 -13.19 -18.24 -7.63
C ASN A 21 -12.14 -17.73 -6.65
N GLU A 22 -11.73 -18.57 -5.70
CA GLU A 22 -10.63 -18.26 -4.79
C GLU A 22 -9.37 -17.87 -5.58
N GLY A 23 -8.73 -16.77 -5.18
CA GLY A 23 -7.58 -16.22 -5.88
C GLY A 23 -7.90 -15.39 -7.13
N TYR A 24 -9.17 -15.07 -7.38
CA TYR A 24 -9.59 -14.19 -8.47
C TYR A 24 -10.54 -13.10 -7.98
N GLU A 25 -10.51 -11.95 -8.65
CA GLU A 25 -11.46 -10.85 -8.46
C GLU A 25 -12.06 -10.46 -9.82
N LEU A 26 -13.16 -9.69 -9.78
CA LEU A 26 -13.78 -9.18 -10.99
C LEU A 26 -12.90 -8.05 -11.54
N GLY A 27 -12.28 -8.28 -12.70
CA GLY A 27 -11.51 -7.27 -13.42
C GLY A 27 -12.41 -6.32 -14.20
N SER A 28 -13.37 -6.89 -14.95
CA SER A 28 -14.37 -6.10 -15.68
C SER A 28 -15.68 -6.84 -15.81
N LEU A 29 -16.78 -6.09 -15.89
CA LEU A 29 -18.13 -6.61 -16.21
C LEU A 29 -18.75 -5.69 -17.27
N ALA A 30 -19.17 -6.29 -18.37
CA ALA A 30 -19.85 -5.60 -19.45
C ALA A 30 -21.14 -6.34 -19.82
N VAL A 31 -22.20 -5.57 -20.06
CA VAL A 31 -23.45 -6.07 -20.66
C VAL A 31 -23.66 -5.31 -21.97
N LYS A 32 -23.80 -6.07 -23.08
CA LYS A 32 -23.98 -5.50 -24.41
C LYS A 32 -25.34 -5.92 -24.96
N ASP A 33 -25.99 -5.01 -25.66
CA ASP A 33 -27.21 -5.32 -26.40
C ASP A 33 -26.92 -6.09 -27.72
N ALA A 34 -27.97 -6.34 -28.50
CA ALA A 34 -27.85 -7.05 -29.79
C ALA A 34 -27.02 -6.29 -30.85
N SER A 35 -26.86 -4.98 -30.70
CA SER A 35 -26.04 -4.14 -31.56
C SER A 35 -24.57 -4.06 -31.10
N GLY A 36 -24.27 -4.60 -29.90
CA GLY A 36 -22.95 -4.54 -29.29
C GLY A 36 -22.72 -3.30 -28.41
N ASP A 37 -23.74 -2.47 -28.20
CA ASP A 37 -23.65 -1.27 -27.37
C ASP A 37 -23.68 -1.64 -25.88
N LEU A 38 -22.84 -0.93 -25.08
CA LEU A 38 -22.75 -1.15 -23.64
C LEU A 38 -24.01 -0.62 -22.93
N LEU A 39 -24.59 -1.48 -22.08
CA LEU A 39 -25.68 -1.09 -21.19
C LEU A 39 -25.13 -0.57 -19.85
N PRO A 40 -25.76 0.47 -19.28
CA PRO A 40 -25.36 0.98 -17.97
C PRO A 40 -25.63 -0.07 -16.88
N LEU A 41 -24.64 -0.27 -16.00
CA LEU A 41 -24.71 -1.15 -14.85
C LEU A 41 -24.83 -0.33 -13.58
N THR A 42 -25.72 -0.76 -12.68
CA THR A 42 -25.80 -0.26 -11.31
C THR A 42 -25.18 -1.28 -10.38
N ASP A 43 -24.15 -0.89 -9.62
CA ASP A 43 -23.55 -1.73 -8.57
C ASP A 43 -24.48 -1.74 -7.35
N LEU A 44 -24.90 -2.95 -6.95
CA LEU A 44 -25.75 -3.19 -5.78
C LEU A 44 -24.96 -3.64 -4.56
N GLY A 45 -23.63 -3.74 -4.69
CA GLY A 45 -22.75 -4.30 -3.68
C GLY A 45 -22.74 -5.82 -3.62
N ASN A 46 -21.79 -6.39 -2.89
CA ASN A 46 -21.63 -7.84 -2.69
C ASN A 46 -21.58 -8.66 -3.99
N GLY A 47 -20.93 -8.09 -5.04
CA GLY A 47 -20.80 -8.75 -6.34
C GLY A 47 -22.10 -8.84 -7.14
N LYS A 48 -23.10 -8.01 -6.83
CA LYS A 48 -24.37 -7.91 -7.58
C LYS A 48 -24.42 -6.61 -8.36
N TYR A 49 -24.81 -6.73 -9.61
CA TYR A 49 -24.99 -5.63 -10.56
C TYR A 49 -26.36 -5.73 -11.20
N SER A 50 -27.00 -4.63 -11.51
CA SER A 50 -28.28 -4.65 -12.22
C SER A 50 -28.21 -3.82 -13.49
N PHE A 51 -29.02 -4.22 -14.48
CA PHE A 51 -29.27 -3.45 -15.69
C PHE A 51 -30.75 -3.58 -16.10
N VAL A 52 -31.20 -2.65 -16.92
CA VAL A 52 -32.56 -2.67 -17.49
C VAL A 52 -32.52 -3.44 -18.82
N MET A 53 -33.37 -4.43 -18.97
CA MET A 53 -33.43 -5.26 -20.18
C MET A 53 -33.86 -4.41 -21.40
N PRO A 54 -33.05 -4.35 -22.49
CA PRO A 54 -33.42 -3.65 -23.73
C PRO A 54 -34.41 -4.49 -24.54
N ASP A 55 -34.71 -4.03 -25.77
CA ASP A 55 -35.45 -4.81 -26.74
C ASP A 55 -34.48 -5.78 -27.44
N GLY A 56 -34.62 -7.06 -27.16
CA GLY A 56 -33.76 -8.08 -27.77
C GLY A 56 -32.83 -8.81 -26.80
N LYS A 57 -31.86 -9.53 -27.36
CA LYS A 57 -30.89 -10.30 -26.62
C LYS A 57 -29.78 -9.43 -26.05
N VAL A 58 -29.23 -9.84 -24.91
CA VAL A 58 -28.03 -9.25 -24.31
C VAL A 58 -26.94 -10.30 -24.15
N SER A 59 -25.70 -9.88 -24.23
CA SER A 59 -24.54 -10.66 -23.82
C SER A 59 -23.96 -10.08 -22.52
N VAL A 60 -23.56 -10.95 -21.60
CA VAL A 60 -22.92 -10.57 -20.34
C VAL A 60 -21.50 -11.15 -20.36
N GLU A 61 -20.51 -10.28 -20.31
CA GLU A 61 -19.10 -10.62 -20.33
C GLU A 61 -18.48 -10.20 -18.99
N ALA A 62 -17.79 -11.11 -18.33
CA ALA A 62 -17.04 -10.83 -17.11
C ALA A 62 -15.60 -11.32 -17.29
N GLU A 63 -14.66 -10.46 -17.02
CA GLU A 63 -13.25 -10.79 -16.95
C GLU A 63 -12.85 -10.93 -15.48
N PHE A 64 -12.18 -12.04 -15.16
CA PHE A 64 -11.64 -12.28 -13.83
C PHE A 64 -10.14 -12.17 -13.89
N VAL A 65 -9.60 -11.26 -13.11
CA VAL A 65 -8.16 -11.11 -12.92
C VAL A 65 -7.74 -11.93 -11.70
N LYS A 66 -6.58 -12.55 -11.78
CA LYS A 66 -6.03 -13.22 -10.61
C LYS A 66 -5.81 -12.14 -9.56
N THR A 67 -6.47 -12.28 -8.41
CA THR A 67 -6.07 -11.48 -7.25
C THR A 67 -4.59 -11.75 -7.05
N ALA A 68 -3.79 -10.70 -6.94
CA ALA A 68 -2.42 -10.89 -6.53
C ALA A 68 -2.48 -11.79 -5.29
N ALA A 69 -1.98 -13.02 -5.42
CA ALA A 69 -2.11 -14.02 -4.36
C ALA A 69 -1.27 -13.52 -3.18
N THR A 70 -1.91 -12.80 -2.28
CA THR A 70 -1.31 -12.28 -1.05
C THR A 70 -1.32 -13.33 0.06
N SER A 71 -1.30 -14.58 -0.31
CA SER A 71 -1.01 -15.64 0.64
C SER A 71 0.46 -15.97 0.60
N PHE A 72 1.27 -15.05 1.09
CA PHE A 72 2.63 -15.42 1.47
C PHE A 72 2.54 -16.47 2.59
N ALA A 73 3.30 -17.54 2.45
CA ALA A 73 3.27 -18.66 3.40
C ALA A 73 3.68 -18.23 4.83
N ASP A 74 4.43 -17.14 4.93
CA ASP A 74 4.94 -16.55 6.18
C ASP A 74 4.09 -15.37 6.70
N VAL A 75 2.89 -15.14 6.13
CA VAL A 75 1.92 -14.13 6.57
C VAL A 75 0.63 -14.82 7.02
N PRO A 76 0.53 -15.23 8.30
CA PRO A 76 -0.71 -15.78 8.82
C PRO A 76 -1.87 -14.80 8.71
N ALA A 77 -3.06 -15.28 8.37
CA ALA A 77 -4.24 -14.43 8.18
C ALA A 77 -4.63 -13.61 9.44
N ASN A 78 -4.27 -14.10 10.63
CA ASN A 78 -4.49 -13.43 11.91
C ASN A 78 -3.31 -12.58 12.39
N ALA A 79 -2.25 -12.43 11.59
CA ALA A 79 -1.13 -11.56 11.95
C ALA A 79 -1.55 -10.09 11.94
N TYR A 80 -1.04 -9.29 12.88
CA TYR A 80 -1.36 -7.85 12.99
C TYR A 80 -1.03 -7.05 11.73
N PHE A 81 -0.15 -7.57 10.90
CA PHE A 81 0.32 -6.97 9.66
C PHE A 81 -0.34 -7.56 8.40
N ALA A 82 -1.24 -8.56 8.53
CA ALA A 82 -1.78 -9.26 7.36
C ALA A 82 -2.50 -8.32 6.38
N ASP A 83 -3.39 -7.47 6.88
CA ASP A 83 -4.11 -6.48 6.06
C ASP A 83 -3.16 -5.43 5.46
N ALA A 84 -2.14 -5.03 6.21
CA ALA A 84 -1.14 -4.09 5.74
C ALA A 84 -0.28 -4.67 4.60
N VAL A 85 0.10 -5.94 4.71
CA VAL A 85 0.82 -6.67 3.64
C VAL A 85 -0.06 -6.77 2.40
N LYS A 86 -1.32 -7.19 2.57
CA LYS A 86 -2.27 -7.25 1.46
C LYS A 86 -2.40 -5.90 0.76
N TRP A 87 -2.65 -4.84 1.51
CA TRP A 87 -2.76 -3.49 0.98
C TRP A 87 -1.48 -3.05 0.23
N ALA A 88 -0.30 -3.33 0.80
CA ALA A 88 0.96 -2.94 0.19
C ALA A 88 1.21 -3.65 -1.15
N VAL A 89 0.78 -4.91 -1.28
CA VAL A 89 0.84 -5.66 -2.54
C VAL A 89 -0.20 -5.15 -3.53
N ASP A 90 -1.45 -4.98 -3.12
CA ASP A 90 -2.54 -4.46 -3.98
C ASP A 90 -2.22 -3.06 -4.54
N LYS A 91 -1.47 -2.26 -3.78
CA LYS A 91 -0.98 -0.93 -4.20
C LYS A 91 0.34 -0.96 -4.97
N GLY A 92 0.93 -2.13 -5.21
CA GLY A 92 2.22 -2.27 -5.90
C GLY A 92 3.41 -1.69 -5.12
N ILE A 93 3.27 -1.51 -3.79
CA ILE A 93 4.34 -1.00 -2.93
C ILE A 93 5.43 -2.06 -2.78
N THR A 94 5.03 -3.33 -2.67
CA THR A 94 5.94 -4.47 -2.56
C THR A 94 5.35 -5.72 -3.22
N ASN A 95 6.22 -6.62 -3.69
CA ASN A 95 5.83 -7.94 -4.19
C ASN A 95 6.34 -9.08 -3.27
N GLY A 96 6.77 -8.76 -2.04
CA GLY A 96 7.42 -9.72 -1.17
C GLY A 96 8.92 -9.87 -1.45
N LEU A 97 9.53 -10.89 -0.87
CA LEU A 97 10.89 -11.33 -1.17
C LEU A 97 10.90 -12.36 -2.30
N SER A 98 9.80 -13.10 -2.44
CA SER A 98 9.52 -14.03 -3.53
C SER A 98 8.00 -14.14 -3.72
N ASP A 99 7.56 -14.95 -4.67
CA ASP A 99 6.13 -15.20 -4.94
C ASP A 99 5.40 -15.83 -3.72
N THR A 100 6.13 -16.45 -2.81
CA THR A 100 5.57 -17.18 -1.66
C THR A 100 5.99 -16.66 -0.29
N MET A 101 6.95 -15.72 -0.25
CA MET A 101 7.52 -15.22 1.00
C MET A 101 7.51 -13.69 1.04
N PHE A 102 6.94 -13.13 2.10
CA PHE A 102 6.98 -11.71 2.38
C PHE A 102 8.22 -11.28 3.17
N GLY A 103 8.69 -12.13 4.09
CA GLY A 103 9.76 -11.83 5.03
C GLY A 103 9.33 -10.84 6.12
N PRO A 104 8.24 -11.06 6.87
CA PRO A 104 7.67 -10.05 7.77
C PRO A 104 8.64 -9.58 8.86
N TYR A 105 9.51 -10.45 9.31
CA TYR A 105 10.47 -10.17 10.38
C TYR A 105 11.87 -9.80 9.89
N GLU A 106 12.08 -9.79 8.57
CA GLU A 106 13.32 -9.31 7.99
C GLU A 106 13.44 -7.80 8.16
N SER A 107 14.62 -7.33 8.55
CA SER A 107 14.91 -5.90 8.66
C SER A 107 14.95 -5.23 7.29
N CYS A 108 14.40 -4.03 7.18
CA CYS A 108 14.46 -3.25 5.95
C CYS A 108 15.73 -2.42 5.87
N THR A 109 16.30 -2.34 4.68
CA THR A 109 17.33 -1.35 4.38
C THR A 109 16.71 0.04 4.14
N CYS A 110 17.53 1.09 4.26
CA CYS A 110 17.08 2.44 3.98
C CYS A 110 16.58 2.60 2.53
N ALA A 111 17.22 1.93 1.57
CA ALA A 111 16.77 1.91 0.17
C ALA A 111 15.40 1.26 0.01
N GLN A 112 15.11 0.18 0.72
CA GLN A 112 13.79 -0.46 0.69
C GLN A 112 12.71 0.46 1.26
N ILE A 113 12.98 1.11 2.39
CA ILE A 113 12.01 2.00 3.04
C ILE A 113 11.67 3.20 2.16
N VAL A 114 12.66 3.90 1.60
CA VAL A 114 12.36 5.03 0.71
C VAL A 114 11.68 4.58 -0.58
N THR A 115 11.96 3.35 -1.06
CA THR A 115 11.26 2.79 -2.22
C THR A 115 9.79 2.50 -1.91
N PHE A 116 9.47 1.98 -0.72
CA PHE A 116 8.09 1.76 -0.30
C PHE A 116 7.33 3.08 -0.16
N LEU A 117 7.95 4.10 0.44
CA LEU A 117 7.37 5.45 0.54
C LEU A 117 7.11 6.06 -0.83
N TRP A 118 8.08 6.00 -1.73
CA TRP A 118 7.96 6.51 -3.09
C TRP A 118 6.84 5.83 -3.88
N ARG A 119 6.73 4.50 -3.78
CA ARG A 119 5.65 3.74 -4.41
C ARG A 119 4.29 4.06 -3.79
N ALA A 120 4.21 4.20 -2.47
CA ALA A 120 2.99 4.61 -1.79
C ALA A 120 2.53 6.02 -2.19
N ALA A 121 3.46 6.89 -2.57
CA ALA A 121 3.19 8.21 -3.13
C ALA A 121 2.81 8.21 -4.62
N GLY A 122 2.69 7.03 -5.25
CA GLY A 122 2.33 6.87 -6.67
C GLY A 122 3.53 6.91 -7.62
N SER A 123 4.74 6.68 -7.12
CA SER A 123 5.99 6.62 -7.91
C SER A 123 6.26 7.89 -8.74
N PRO A 124 6.17 9.10 -8.17
CA PRO A 124 6.38 10.33 -8.93
C PRO A 124 7.79 10.40 -9.50
N GLU A 125 7.91 10.82 -10.75
CA GLU A 125 9.22 10.95 -11.42
C GLU A 125 10.02 12.08 -10.76
N PRO A 126 11.25 11.82 -10.24
CA PRO A 126 12.09 12.86 -9.68
C PRO A 126 12.61 13.80 -10.78
N LYS A 127 12.85 15.06 -10.45
CA LYS A 127 13.34 16.08 -11.39
C LYS A 127 14.84 15.97 -11.62
N THR A 128 15.56 15.39 -10.66
CA THR A 128 17.02 15.26 -10.67
C THR A 128 17.43 13.81 -10.43
N VAL A 129 18.67 13.49 -10.72
CA VAL A 129 19.28 12.23 -10.29
C VAL A 129 19.87 12.39 -8.90
N SER A 130 20.03 11.30 -8.16
CA SER A 130 20.70 11.33 -6.85
C SER A 130 22.16 11.76 -7.00
N SER A 131 22.60 12.65 -6.10
CA SER A 131 23.99 13.11 -6.00
C SER A 131 24.87 12.19 -5.13
N PHE A 132 24.29 11.18 -4.49
CA PHE A 132 25.03 10.27 -3.62
C PHE A 132 25.88 9.31 -4.42
N SER A 133 27.16 9.20 -4.04
CA SER A 133 28.16 8.38 -4.74
C SER A 133 27.89 6.87 -4.64
N ASP A 134 27.14 6.44 -3.61
CA ASP A 134 26.72 5.07 -3.34
C ASP A 134 25.31 4.72 -3.85
N VAL A 135 24.73 5.60 -4.70
CA VAL A 135 23.43 5.38 -5.35
C VAL A 135 23.63 5.36 -6.87
N PRO A 136 23.96 4.19 -7.45
CA PRO A 136 24.10 4.08 -8.91
C PRO A 136 22.79 4.40 -9.62
N ALA A 137 22.84 5.13 -10.73
CA ALA A 137 21.64 5.50 -11.50
C ALA A 137 20.81 4.30 -11.99
N SER A 138 21.45 3.12 -12.12
CA SER A 138 20.79 1.86 -12.50
C SER A 138 20.16 1.10 -11.32
N ALA A 139 20.36 1.56 -10.09
CA ALA A 139 19.79 0.90 -8.92
C ALA A 139 18.27 1.03 -8.91
N TYR A 140 17.55 -0.03 -8.48
CA TYR A 140 16.07 -0.03 -8.42
C TYR A 140 15.51 1.08 -7.52
N TYR A 141 16.29 1.54 -6.56
CA TYR A 141 15.94 2.59 -5.62
C TYR A 141 16.41 3.99 -6.03
N ALA A 142 17.14 4.15 -7.14
CA ALA A 142 17.75 5.42 -7.51
C ALA A 142 16.72 6.57 -7.63
N LYS A 143 15.58 6.32 -8.28
CA LYS A 143 14.49 7.29 -8.40
C LYS A 143 13.82 7.58 -7.04
N ALA A 144 13.66 6.58 -6.21
CA ALA A 144 13.06 6.74 -4.89
C ALA A 144 13.95 7.58 -3.97
N VAL A 145 15.27 7.38 -4.02
CA VAL A 145 16.23 8.20 -3.26
C VAL A 145 16.24 9.63 -3.77
N ALA A 146 16.31 9.86 -5.08
CA ALA A 146 16.26 11.19 -5.67
C ALA A 146 14.98 11.94 -5.27
N TRP A 147 13.82 11.28 -5.37
CA TRP A 147 12.54 11.82 -4.91
C TRP A 147 12.54 12.15 -3.42
N ALA A 148 13.12 11.27 -2.59
CA ALA A 148 13.16 11.48 -1.15
C ALA A 148 13.99 12.71 -0.77
N VAL A 149 15.12 12.95 -1.47
CA VAL A 149 15.94 14.16 -1.29
C VAL A 149 15.18 15.41 -1.75
N GLU A 150 14.59 15.39 -2.95
CA GLU A 150 13.83 16.53 -3.48
C GLU A 150 12.66 16.96 -2.59
N ASN A 151 12.08 16.01 -1.86
CA ASN A 151 10.96 16.27 -0.95
C ASN A 151 11.38 16.49 0.52
N GLY A 152 12.68 16.57 0.80
CA GLY A 152 13.19 16.78 2.16
C GLY A 152 12.90 15.63 3.12
N ILE A 153 12.74 14.42 2.58
CA ILE A 153 12.47 13.21 3.39
C ILE A 153 13.77 12.71 4.02
N THR A 154 14.87 12.78 3.27
CA THR A 154 16.21 12.41 3.71
C THR A 154 17.26 13.36 3.14
N ASP A 155 18.31 13.56 3.91
CA ASP A 155 19.52 14.30 3.50
C ASP A 155 20.72 13.37 3.31
N GLY A 156 20.49 12.04 3.37
CA GLY A 156 21.54 11.01 3.35
C GLY A 156 22.13 10.74 4.75
N MET A 157 23.13 9.85 4.78
CA MET A 157 23.95 9.63 5.99
C MET A 157 25.06 10.66 6.12
N THR A 158 25.57 11.11 4.97
CA THR A 158 26.52 12.20 4.83
C THR A 158 26.12 13.05 3.62
N GLU A 159 26.84 14.14 3.36
CA GLU A 159 26.61 14.98 2.17
C GLU A 159 26.80 14.20 0.83
N THR A 160 27.54 13.11 0.85
CA THR A 160 27.91 12.35 -0.36
C THR A 160 27.44 10.91 -0.37
N THR A 161 26.83 10.40 0.72
CA THR A 161 26.42 9.01 0.84
C THR A 161 25.01 8.90 1.43
N PHE A 162 24.24 7.98 0.87
CA PHE A 162 22.88 7.63 1.36
C PHE A 162 22.90 6.40 2.29
N ALA A 163 23.86 5.49 2.10
CA ALA A 163 23.97 4.17 2.74
C ALA A 163 22.74 3.27 2.45
N PRO A 164 22.49 2.93 1.16
CA PRO A 164 21.28 2.22 0.73
C PRO A 164 21.09 0.86 1.40
N ASP A 165 22.17 0.15 1.66
CA ASP A 165 22.17 -1.20 2.24
C ASP A 165 22.21 -1.20 3.78
N ALA A 166 22.35 -0.03 4.41
CA ALA A 166 22.28 0.07 5.85
C ALA A 166 20.86 -0.23 6.33
N THR A 167 20.74 -1.00 7.42
CA THR A 167 19.46 -1.24 8.08
C THR A 167 18.89 0.06 8.59
N CYS A 168 17.61 0.30 8.29
CA CYS A 168 16.93 1.49 8.73
C CYS A 168 16.28 1.25 10.08
N THR A 169 16.51 2.13 11.04
CA THR A 169 15.90 2.01 12.35
C THR A 169 14.44 2.43 12.34
N ARG A 170 13.69 2.06 13.38
CA ARG A 170 12.30 2.47 13.57
C ARG A 170 12.17 4.00 13.66
N GLY A 171 13.10 4.65 14.35
CA GLY A 171 13.15 6.12 14.45
C GLY A 171 13.36 6.79 13.10
N GLN A 172 14.27 6.27 12.27
CA GLN A 172 14.47 6.75 10.89
C GLN A 172 13.24 6.51 10.03
N SER A 173 12.66 5.32 10.10
CA SER A 173 11.50 4.93 9.29
C SER A 173 10.28 5.81 9.53
N VAL A 174 9.96 6.09 10.80
CA VAL A 174 8.84 6.98 11.14
C VAL A 174 9.14 8.43 10.78
N THR A 175 10.42 8.85 10.84
CA THR A 175 10.85 10.19 10.40
C THR A 175 10.68 10.37 8.90
N PHE A 176 11.08 9.38 8.11
CA PHE A 176 10.87 9.40 6.66
C PHE A 176 9.37 9.48 6.31
N LEU A 177 8.54 8.68 6.98
CA LEU A 177 7.10 8.69 6.76
C LEU A 177 6.46 10.03 7.16
N HIS A 178 6.82 10.58 8.31
CA HIS A 178 6.38 11.89 8.81
C HIS A 178 6.69 13.01 7.79
N ARG A 179 7.93 13.04 7.31
CA ARG A 179 8.38 14.04 6.31
C ARG A 179 7.67 13.84 4.96
N ALA A 180 7.53 12.60 4.48
CA ALA A 180 6.85 12.28 3.23
C ALA A 180 5.38 12.73 3.22
N LEU A 181 4.70 12.60 4.35
CA LEU A 181 3.30 13.01 4.51
C LEU A 181 3.13 14.45 4.97
N LYS A 182 4.23 15.19 5.17
CA LYS A 182 4.25 16.56 5.70
C LYS A 182 3.45 16.66 7.00
N GLY A 183 3.64 15.65 7.86
CA GLY A 183 2.95 15.56 9.13
C GLY A 183 3.25 16.77 10.01
N THR A 184 2.28 17.20 10.77
CA THR A 184 2.48 18.22 11.82
C THR A 184 2.50 17.50 13.15
N ALA A 185 3.56 17.70 13.94
CA ALA A 185 3.64 17.14 15.28
C ALA A 185 2.50 17.70 16.15
N SER A 186 1.75 16.81 16.77
CA SER A 186 0.70 17.17 17.73
C SER A 186 0.75 16.18 18.90
N GLY A 187 0.72 16.71 20.11
CA GLY A 187 0.75 15.90 21.32
C GLY A 187 2.16 15.48 21.76
N SER A 188 2.21 14.64 22.77
CA SER A 188 3.45 14.06 23.30
C SER A 188 3.23 12.56 23.53
N ALA A 189 4.03 11.76 22.86
CA ALA A 189 4.08 10.32 23.13
C ALA A 189 4.84 10.10 24.44
N ASN A 190 4.23 9.34 25.37
CA ASN A 190 4.81 9.08 26.69
C ASN A 190 5.79 7.89 26.68
N PHE A 191 6.67 7.83 25.68
CA PHE A 191 7.70 6.78 25.61
C PHE A 191 8.96 7.21 26.36
N THR A 192 9.39 6.36 27.27
CA THR A 192 10.57 6.63 28.12
C THR A 192 11.89 6.58 27.37
N ASP A 193 11.92 5.95 26.20
CA ASP A 193 13.07 5.78 25.33
C ASP A 193 13.10 6.79 24.15
N VAL A 194 12.19 7.75 24.12
CA VAL A 194 12.15 8.84 23.13
C VAL A 194 12.53 10.14 23.83
N LYS A 195 13.77 10.57 23.63
CA LYS A 195 14.24 11.86 24.16
C LYS A 195 13.60 13.01 23.41
N PRO A 196 13.16 14.10 24.09
CA PRO A 196 12.50 15.23 23.45
C PRO A 196 13.34 15.96 22.38
N ASP A 197 14.66 15.90 22.49
CA ASP A 197 15.64 16.51 21.56
C ASP A 197 16.12 15.56 20.46
N ALA A 198 15.60 14.32 20.41
CA ALA A 198 15.97 13.36 19.38
C ALA A 198 15.36 13.78 18.02
N PHE A 199 16.10 13.57 16.92
CA PHE A 199 15.66 13.93 15.56
C PHE A 199 14.35 13.28 15.14
N TYR A 200 13.98 12.17 15.78
CA TYR A 200 12.75 11.40 15.51
C TYR A 200 11.60 11.75 16.48
N ALA A 201 11.81 12.61 17.49
CA ALA A 201 10.82 12.84 18.54
C ALA A 201 9.48 13.37 17.99
N ASP A 202 9.53 14.39 17.14
CA ASP A 202 8.32 14.94 16.49
C ASP A 202 7.61 13.93 15.60
N ALA A 203 8.38 13.11 14.89
CA ALA A 203 7.83 12.05 14.04
C ALA A 203 7.15 10.95 14.85
N VAL A 204 7.72 10.57 16.01
CA VAL A 204 7.11 9.60 16.91
C VAL A 204 5.82 10.18 17.52
N ASN A 205 5.84 11.44 17.98
CA ASN A 205 4.65 12.11 18.51
C ASN A 205 3.53 12.18 17.46
N TRP A 206 3.87 12.55 16.24
CA TRP A 206 2.94 12.54 15.11
C TRP A 206 2.38 11.14 14.82
N ALA A 207 3.25 10.12 14.80
CA ALA A 207 2.85 8.76 14.48
C ALA A 207 1.88 8.18 15.51
N VAL A 208 2.05 8.51 16.80
CA VAL A 208 1.12 8.11 17.87
C VAL A 208 -0.20 8.88 17.74
N ALA A 209 -0.15 10.20 17.53
CA ALA A 209 -1.34 11.03 17.43
C ALA A 209 -2.23 10.70 16.20
N ASN A 210 -1.66 10.02 15.19
CA ASN A 210 -2.37 9.58 13.98
C ASN A 210 -2.57 8.07 13.92
N ASP A 211 -2.45 7.36 15.03
CA ASP A 211 -2.63 5.90 15.13
C ASP A 211 -1.72 5.06 14.20
N VAL A 212 -0.63 5.64 13.73
CA VAL A 212 0.36 4.97 12.88
C VAL A 212 1.09 3.89 13.68
N THR A 213 1.38 4.18 14.96
CA THR A 213 2.03 3.27 15.89
C THR A 213 1.58 3.47 17.33
N ASN A 214 1.59 2.38 18.10
CA ASN A 214 1.37 2.41 19.56
C ASN A 214 2.67 2.08 20.33
N GLY A 215 3.83 2.11 19.65
CA GLY A 215 5.11 1.69 20.24
C GLY A 215 5.33 0.18 20.16
N THR A 216 6.41 -0.27 20.80
CA THR A 216 6.72 -1.70 21.01
C THR A 216 6.17 -2.21 22.33
N SER A 217 5.87 -1.29 23.25
CA SER A 217 5.14 -1.53 24.50
C SER A 217 4.35 -0.26 24.87
N ALA A 218 3.63 -0.29 25.97
CA ALA A 218 2.92 0.87 26.49
C ALA A 218 3.85 2.07 26.83
N THR A 219 5.13 1.82 27.05
CA THR A 219 6.10 2.83 27.51
C THR A 219 7.34 2.95 26.62
N THR A 220 7.46 2.17 25.57
CA THR A 220 8.64 2.17 24.67
C THR A 220 8.25 2.20 23.21
N PHE A 221 9.01 2.97 22.41
CA PHE A 221 8.92 3.01 20.95
C PHE A 221 10.00 2.16 20.30
N SER A 222 11.14 1.96 20.97
CA SER A 222 12.34 1.29 20.48
C SER A 222 12.94 1.98 19.23
N PRO A 223 13.29 3.28 19.29
CA PRO A 223 13.68 4.05 18.12
C PRO A 223 14.95 3.54 17.42
N ASN A 224 15.85 2.90 18.17
CA ASN A 224 17.12 2.38 17.67
C ASN A 224 17.04 0.91 17.21
N ALA A 225 15.90 0.25 17.40
CA ALA A 225 15.69 -1.09 16.87
C ALA A 225 15.53 -1.03 15.34
N ASP A 226 15.95 -2.09 14.65
CA ASP A 226 15.72 -2.25 13.23
C ASP A 226 14.23 -2.21 12.91
N CYS A 227 13.88 -1.56 11.83
CA CYS A 227 12.50 -1.58 11.32
C CYS A 227 12.30 -2.81 10.45
N THR A 228 11.37 -3.68 10.82
CA THR A 228 11.05 -4.86 10.04
C THR A 228 10.12 -4.53 8.86
N ARG A 229 10.06 -5.44 7.88
CA ARG A 229 9.17 -5.31 6.72
C ARG A 229 7.70 -5.26 7.13
N ALA A 230 7.29 -6.04 8.13
CA ALA A 230 5.93 -5.98 8.68
C ALA A 230 5.63 -4.63 9.34
N GLU A 231 6.59 -4.06 10.05
CA GLU A 231 6.41 -2.77 10.72
C GLU A 231 6.27 -1.62 9.72
N ILE A 232 7.17 -1.53 8.72
CA ILE A 232 7.08 -0.42 7.76
C ILE A 232 5.80 -0.48 6.93
N VAL A 233 5.36 -1.65 6.44
CA VAL A 233 4.09 -1.72 5.70
C VAL A 233 2.89 -1.43 6.60
N THR A 234 2.95 -1.77 7.88
CA THR A 234 1.91 -1.43 8.87
C THR A 234 1.86 0.08 9.13
N PHE A 235 3.02 0.73 9.27
CA PHE A 235 3.09 2.20 9.41
C PHE A 235 2.51 2.90 8.17
N LEU A 236 2.89 2.48 6.98
CA LEU A 236 2.35 2.99 5.72
C LEU A 236 0.84 2.79 5.63
N TYR A 237 0.37 1.56 5.85
CA TYR A 237 -1.04 1.21 5.78
C TYR A 237 -1.88 2.12 6.68
N ARG A 238 -1.51 2.23 7.96
CA ARG A 238 -2.22 3.06 8.92
C ARG A 238 -2.17 4.54 8.57
N ALA A 239 -1.01 5.04 8.15
CA ALA A 239 -0.85 6.45 7.78
C ALA A 239 -1.65 6.85 6.53
N TYR A 240 -1.89 5.92 5.61
CA TYR A 240 -2.65 6.16 4.37
C TYR A 240 -4.14 5.85 4.49
N GLN A 241 -4.58 5.01 5.46
CA GLN A 241 -6.00 4.71 5.69
C GLN A 241 -6.73 5.86 6.41
N GLY A 242 -6.04 6.69 7.15
CA GLY A 242 -6.60 7.85 7.86
C GLY A 242 -6.82 9.09 6.97
N LYS A 243 -6.69 8.95 5.64
CA LYS A 243 -6.82 10.07 4.69
C LYS A 243 -7.92 9.84 3.68
#